data_b960416169c41970065bf2daa92525ac
#
_entry.id   b960416169c41970065bf2daa92525ac
#
_cell.length_a   1.000
_cell.length_b   1.000
_cell.length_c   1.000
_cell.angle_alpha   90.00
_cell.angle_beta   90.00
_cell.angle_gamma   90.00
#
_symmetry.space_group_name_H-M   'P 1'
#
loop_
_entity.id
_entity.type
_entity.pdbx_description
1 polymer ?
#
loop_
_entity_poly.entity_id
_entity_poly.type
_entity_poly.pdbx_seq_one_letter_code
_entity_poly.pdbx_strand_id
1 'polypeptide(L)'
;MAANDTADETGDFILSQTMLRVRDPEKSVAFYRDVLGMTLLQRFDFPEGKFSLYFMAYLRPGDGNVPEDKAEAAAFVFSQKATLELTHNWGTESDATFAGYHTGNTEPRGFGHIGITVPDVYAACARFEKLGADFVKRPDHGPMKGLAFVKDPDGYW
;
A
#
# COMPACT_ATOMS: atom_id res chain seq x y z
N MET A 1 22.00 -25.40 -17.58
CA MET A 1 21.79 -24.05 -17.02
C MET A 1 22.61 -23.99 -15.75
N ALA A 2 23.61 -23.11 -15.70
CA ALA A 2 24.43 -22.96 -14.49
C ALA A 2 23.51 -22.47 -13.35
N ALA A 3 23.57 -23.12 -12.20
CA ALA A 3 22.95 -22.63 -10.99
C ALA A 3 23.54 -21.24 -10.68
N ASN A 4 22.69 -20.29 -10.36
CA ASN A 4 23.09 -18.92 -10.09
C ASN A 4 23.88 -18.92 -8.77
N ASP A 5 25.21 -18.89 -8.82
CA ASP A 5 26.13 -18.83 -7.67
C ASP A 5 25.84 -17.58 -6.79
N THR A 6 25.08 -16.59 -7.33
CA THR A 6 24.67 -15.39 -6.58
C THR A 6 23.45 -15.62 -5.66
N ALA A 7 22.80 -16.79 -5.70
CA ALA A 7 21.67 -17.10 -4.82
C ALA A 7 22.06 -17.17 -3.35
N ASP A 8 23.33 -17.48 -3.05
CA ASP A 8 23.85 -17.57 -1.69
C ASP A 8 24.14 -16.18 -1.09
N GLU A 9 24.51 -15.20 -1.92
CA GLU A 9 24.81 -13.82 -1.49
C GLU A 9 23.55 -12.95 -1.24
N THR A 10 22.40 -13.31 -1.84
CA THR A 10 21.15 -12.56 -1.74
C THR A 10 20.00 -13.36 -1.11
N GLY A 11 20.32 -14.51 -0.52
CA GLY A 11 19.33 -15.42 0.07
C GLY A 11 18.44 -14.78 1.14
N ASP A 12 19.01 -13.79 1.85
CA ASP A 12 18.32 -13.04 2.91
C ASP A 12 17.67 -11.73 2.41
N PHE A 13 17.80 -11.38 1.13
CA PHE A 13 17.16 -10.17 0.60
C PHE A 13 15.65 -10.37 0.51
N ILE A 14 14.91 -9.32 0.89
CA ILE A 14 13.44 -9.30 0.79
C ILE A 14 12.99 -8.03 0.06
N LEU A 15 11.91 -8.13 -0.70
CA LEU A 15 11.16 -6.95 -1.13
C LEU A 15 10.34 -6.48 0.07
N SER A 16 10.89 -5.52 0.83
CA SER A 16 10.28 -5.07 2.07
C SER A 16 9.11 -4.13 1.82
N GLN A 17 9.22 -3.20 0.87
CA GLN A 17 8.19 -2.16 0.70
C GLN A 17 8.03 -1.67 -0.73
N THR A 18 6.84 -1.10 -0.99
CA THR A 18 6.53 -0.22 -2.13
C THR A 18 6.03 1.09 -1.57
N MET A 19 6.53 2.23 -2.09
CA MET A 19 6.14 3.55 -1.61
C MET A 19 5.14 4.22 -2.56
N LEU A 20 4.07 4.79 -1.97
CA LEU A 20 3.11 5.67 -2.64
C LEU A 20 3.09 7.02 -1.92
N ARG A 21 3.06 8.11 -2.68
CA ARG A 21 2.80 9.43 -2.10
C ARG A 21 1.31 9.65 -1.95
N VAL A 22 0.89 10.09 -0.77
CA VAL A 22 -0.52 10.35 -0.46
C VAL A 22 -0.72 11.81 -0.09
N ARG A 23 -1.85 12.36 -0.55
CA ARG A 23 -2.22 13.75 -0.25
C ARG A 23 -2.64 13.94 1.20
N ASP A 24 -3.50 13.06 1.68
CA ASP A 24 -4.13 13.11 3.00
C ASP A 24 -3.95 11.78 3.70
N PRO A 25 -3.02 11.70 4.67
CA PRO A 25 -2.68 10.41 5.30
C PRO A 25 -3.82 9.84 6.13
N GLU A 26 -4.71 10.68 6.68
CA GLU A 26 -5.86 10.19 7.45
C GLU A 26 -6.81 9.40 6.56
N LYS A 27 -7.11 9.93 5.36
CA LYS A 27 -7.96 9.24 4.38
C LYS A 27 -7.31 7.98 3.84
N SER A 28 -6.01 8.07 3.50
CA SER A 28 -5.32 6.92 2.91
C SER A 28 -5.13 5.80 3.94
N VAL A 29 -4.70 6.11 5.17
CA VAL A 29 -4.60 5.10 6.24
C VAL A 29 -5.96 4.48 6.53
N ALA A 30 -7.04 5.28 6.60
CA ALA A 30 -8.39 4.76 6.79
C ALA A 30 -8.82 3.82 5.66
N PHE A 31 -8.53 4.16 4.40
CA PHE A 31 -8.84 3.30 3.26
C PHE A 31 -8.09 1.96 3.34
N TYR A 32 -6.79 1.97 3.54
CA TYR A 32 -5.99 0.75 3.60
C TYR A 32 -6.35 -0.11 4.82
N ARG A 33 -6.68 0.51 5.95
CA ARG A 33 -7.11 -0.19 7.16
C ARG A 33 -8.55 -0.69 7.07
N ASP A 34 -9.50 0.18 6.79
CA ASP A 34 -10.93 -0.10 6.98
C ASP A 34 -11.54 -0.77 5.73
N VAL A 35 -11.09 -0.40 4.53
CA VAL A 35 -11.55 -1.00 3.28
C VAL A 35 -10.74 -2.25 2.95
N LEU A 36 -9.42 -2.16 2.91
CA LEU A 36 -8.56 -3.26 2.50
C LEU A 36 -8.16 -4.20 3.65
N GLY A 37 -8.33 -3.79 4.91
CA GLY A 37 -8.06 -4.64 6.09
C GLY A 37 -6.59 -4.75 6.48
N MET A 38 -5.75 -3.80 6.05
CA MET A 38 -4.36 -3.73 6.47
C MET A 38 -4.20 -3.20 7.90
N THR A 39 -3.08 -3.50 8.53
CA THR A 39 -2.67 -2.96 9.83
C THR A 39 -1.67 -1.83 9.63
N LEU A 40 -1.86 -0.69 10.31
CA LEU A 40 -0.82 0.33 10.42
C LEU A 40 0.24 -0.18 11.40
N LEU A 41 1.44 -0.44 10.87
CA LEU A 41 2.55 -0.96 11.68
C LEU A 41 3.24 0.15 12.46
N GLN A 42 3.58 1.25 11.79
CA GLN A 42 4.31 2.35 12.40
C GLN A 42 4.16 3.63 11.58
N ARG A 43 4.30 4.76 12.28
CA ARG A 43 4.47 6.08 11.69
C ARG A 43 5.84 6.64 12.06
N PHE A 44 6.55 7.18 11.07
CA PHE A 44 7.80 7.91 11.27
C PHE A 44 7.63 9.35 10.79
N ASP A 45 8.01 10.32 11.62
CA ASP A 45 7.96 11.75 11.28
C ASP A 45 9.37 12.28 11.04
N PHE A 46 9.51 13.05 9.98
CA PHE A 46 10.76 13.71 9.56
C PHE A 46 10.56 15.24 9.48
N PRO A 47 10.65 15.96 10.62
CA PRO A 47 10.32 17.39 10.67
C PRO A 47 11.19 18.25 9.77
N GLU A 48 12.49 17.94 9.67
CA GLU A 48 13.40 18.68 8.80
C GLU A 48 13.02 18.59 7.32
N GLY A 49 12.52 17.41 6.89
CA GLY A 49 12.04 17.15 5.54
C GLY A 49 10.55 17.47 5.33
N LYS A 50 9.83 17.80 6.41
CA LYS A 50 8.38 18.08 6.41
C LYS A 50 7.58 16.94 5.76
N PHE A 51 7.86 15.70 6.13
CA PHE A 51 7.10 14.54 5.69
C PHE A 51 6.94 13.50 6.79
N SER A 52 5.96 12.62 6.61
CA SER A 52 5.72 11.45 7.46
C SER A 52 5.56 10.21 6.60
N LEU A 53 5.99 9.06 7.15
CA LEU A 53 5.83 7.74 6.55
C LEU A 53 4.85 6.92 7.40
N TYR A 54 3.94 6.22 6.74
CA TYR A 54 3.00 5.31 7.36
C TYR A 54 3.14 3.94 6.71
N PHE A 55 3.55 2.93 7.49
CA PHE A 55 3.77 1.58 6.99
C PHE A 55 2.54 0.72 7.25
N MET A 56 1.94 0.22 6.19
CA MET A 56 0.77 -0.65 6.21
C MET A 56 1.14 -2.06 5.78
N ALA A 57 0.59 -3.09 6.41
CA ALA A 57 0.79 -4.48 6.01
C ALA A 57 -0.39 -5.37 6.39
N TYR A 58 -0.45 -6.55 5.78
CA TYR A 58 -1.24 -7.67 6.28
C TYR A 58 -0.40 -8.49 7.25
N LEU A 59 -0.77 -8.50 8.52
CA LEU A 59 -0.18 -9.40 9.51
C LEU A 59 -0.96 -10.72 9.54
N ARG A 60 -0.24 -11.82 9.46
CA ARG A 60 -0.80 -13.18 9.55
C ARG A 60 -0.60 -13.73 10.96
N PRO A 61 -1.40 -14.75 11.36
CA PRO A 61 -1.09 -15.48 12.58
C PRO A 61 0.34 -16.01 12.53
N GLY A 62 1.16 -15.64 13.52
CA GLY A 62 2.58 -16.00 13.58
C GLY A 62 3.57 -14.90 13.17
N ASP A 63 3.12 -13.82 12.52
CA ASP A 63 4.00 -12.69 12.18
C ASP A 63 4.39 -11.83 13.42
N GLY A 64 3.75 -12.09 14.55
CA GLY A 64 3.94 -11.33 15.79
C GLY A 64 3.09 -10.08 15.86
N ASN A 65 3.31 -9.30 16.91
CA ASN A 65 2.67 -8.00 17.11
C ASN A 65 3.69 -6.89 16.89
N VAL A 66 3.21 -5.72 16.48
CA VAL A 66 4.07 -4.54 16.40
C VAL A 66 4.58 -4.21 17.80
N PRO A 67 5.91 -4.14 18.01
CA PRO A 67 6.48 -3.78 19.32
C PRO A 67 6.08 -2.36 19.75
N GLU A 68 5.99 -2.13 21.05
CA GLU A 68 5.72 -0.79 21.62
C GLU A 68 6.96 0.11 21.58
N ASP A 69 8.16 -0.46 21.73
CA ASP A 69 9.40 0.29 21.60
C ASP A 69 9.63 0.72 20.15
N LYS A 70 9.99 1.99 19.95
CA LYS A 70 10.13 2.57 18.61
C LYS A 70 11.25 1.94 17.78
N ALA A 71 12.36 1.56 18.41
CA ALA A 71 13.49 0.96 17.69
C ALA A 71 13.17 -0.48 17.29
N GLU A 72 12.54 -1.24 18.19
CA GLU A 72 12.06 -2.59 17.90
C GLU A 72 10.94 -2.57 16.84
N ALA A 73 10.01 -1.60 16.92
CA ALA A 73 8.98 -1.42 15.91
C ALA A 73 9.57 -1.08 14.53
N ALA A 74 10.62 -0.27 14.46
CA ALA A 74 11.31 -0.01 13.21
C ALA A 74 11.95 -1.28 12.62
N ALA A 75 12.66 -2.05 13.44
CA ALA A 75 13.22 -3.33 13.03
C ALA A 75 12.13 -4.32 12.56
N PHE A 76 11.00 -4.36 13.27
CA PHE A 76 9.85 -5.17 12.90
C PHE A 76 9.28 -4.77 11.53
N VAL A 77 9.04 -3.46 11.29
CA VAL A 77 8.53 -2.95 10.01
C VAL A 77 9.42 -3.39 8.85
N PHE A 78 10.74 -3.18 8.96
CA PHE A 78 11.68 -3.50 7.87
C PHE A 78 11.98 -5.00 7.74
N SER A 79 11.56 -5.82 8.67
CA SER A 79 11.59 -7.29 8.54
C SER A 79 10.38 -7.85 7.79
N GLN A 80 9.31 -7.05 7.65
CA GLN A 80 8.10 -7.50 6.96
C GLN A 80 8.31 -7.51 5.45
N LYS A 81 7.57 -8.40 4.76
CA LYS A 81 7.57 -8.49 3.29
C LYS A 81 6.38 -7.74 2.73
N ALA A 82 6.61 -7.07 1.60
CA ALA A 82 5.55 -6.41 0.82
C ALA A 82 4.70 -5.43 1.65
N THR A 83 5.33 -4.62 2.49
CA THR A 83 4.66 -3.52 3.16
C THR A 83 4.33 -2.41 2.16
N LEU A 84 3.32 -1.62 2.44
CA LEU A 84 2.99 -0.42 1.71
C LEU A 84 3.40 0.79 2.55
N GLU A 85 4.35 1.57 2.06
CA GLU A 85 4.76 2.83 2.66
C GLU A 85 3.94 3.97 2.05
N LEU A 86 3.14 4.65 2.86
CA LEU A 86 2.42 5.85 2.47
C LEU A 86 3.24 7.06 2.91
N THR A 87 3.75 7.84 1.95
CA THR A 87 4.55 9.05 2.21
C THR A 87 3.67 10.28 2.08
N HIS A 88 3.50 11.01 3.18
CA HIS A 88 2.77 12.27 3.23
C HIS A 88 3.75 13.46 3.33
N ASN A 89 3.74 14.35 2.36
CA ASN A 89 4.41 15.65 2.43
C ASN A 89 3.47 16.64 3.13
N TRP A 90 3.91 17.20 4.24
CA TRP A 90 3.05 18.02 5.09
C TRP A 90 2.51 19.25 4.35
N GLY A 91 1.22 19.48 4.51
CA GLY A 91 0.48 20.58 3.91
C GLY A 91 -0.30 20.22 2.66
N THR A 92 0.01 19.09 1.98
CA THR A 92 -0.74 18.70 0.77
C THR A 92 -2.22 18.44 1.04
N GLU A 93 -2.56 18.00 2.25
CA GLU A 93 -3.92 17.73 2.68
C GLU A 93 -4.80 18.99 2.72
N SER A 94 -4.18 20.16 2.98
CA SER A 94 -4.87 21.44 3.13
C SER A 94 -4.64 22.42 1.96
N ASP A 95 -3.74 22.08 1.04
CA ASP A 95 -3.44 22.92 -0.13
C ASP A 95 -4.52 22.75 -1.21
N ALA A 96 -5.35 23.79 -1.37
CA ALA A 96 -6.39 23.82 -2.39
C ALA A 96 -5.84 23.88 -3.84
N THR A 97 -4.57 24.24 -4.01
CA THR A 97 -3.89 24.34 -5.32
C THR A 97 -3.16 23.05 -5.69
N PHE A 98 -3.01 22.13 -4.75
CA PHE A 98 -2.35 20.86 -5.01
C PHE A 98 -3.22 19.97 -5.90
N ALA A 99 -2.76 19.76 -7.13
CA ALA A 99 -3.50 18.99 -8.14
C ALA A 99 -3.54 17.46 -7.90
N GLY A 100 -2.83 16.97 -6.86
CA GLY A 100 -2.66 15.54 -6.59
C GLY A 100 -1.37 14.99 -7.22
N TYR A 101 -1.06 13.74 -6.89
CA TYR A 101 0.06 13.02 -7.46
C TYR A 101 -0.33 12.34 -8.77
N HIS A 102 0.64 12.20 -9.68
CA HIS A 102 0.45 11.39 -10.88
C HIS A 102 0.52 9.91 -10.50
N THR A 103 -0.55 9.16 -10.72
CA THR A 103 -0.68 7.77 -10.28
C THR A 103 -0.22 6.74 -11.30
N GLY A 104 0.19 7.18 -12.49
CA GLY A 104 0.83 6.35 -13.51
C GLY A 104 -0.10 5.72 -14.54
N ASN A 105 -1.41 5.73 -14.36
CA ASN A 105 -2.39 5.11 -15.28
C ASN A 105 -2.92 6.06 -16.37
N THR A 106 -2.47 7.31 -16.38
CA THR A 106 -2.68 8.30 -17.45
C THR A 106 -1.36 8.63 -18.15
N GLU A 107 -1.40 9.23 -19.34
CA GLU A 107 -0.16 9.66 -20.03
C GLU A 107 0.51 10.85 -19.31
N PRO A 108 1.86 10.79 -19.23
CA PRO A 108 2.76 9.70 -19.58
C PRO A 108 2.67 8.54 -18.58
N ARG A 109 2.45 7.31 -19.06
CA ARG A 109 2.24 6.15 -18.18
C ARG A 109 3.51 5.79 -17.41
N GLY A 110 3.31 5.34 -16.17
CA GLY A 110 4.39 4.93 -15.28
C GLY A 110 3.97 3.81 -14.36
N PHE A 111 3.84 4.07 -13.07
CA PHE A 111 3.35 3.09 -12.09
C PHE A 111 1.96 2.58 -12.49
N GLY A 112 1.70 1.29 -12.34
CA GLY A 112 0.43 0.67 -12.72
C GLY A 112 -0.52 0.49 -11.55
N HIS A 113 -0.20 -0.48 -10.70
CA HIS A 113 -1.04 -0.87 -9.55
C HIS A 113 -0.25 -1.68 -8.54
N ILE A 114 -0.83 -1.88 -7.35
CA ILE A 114 -0.44 -2.92 -6.41
C ILE A 114 -1.43 -4.08 -6.49
N GLY A 115 -0.98 -5.31 -6.21
CA GLY A 115 -1.82 -6.50 -6.24
C GLY A 115 -2.10 -7.04 -4.85
N ILE A 116 -3.38 -7.34 -4.56
CA ILE A 116 -3.84 -7.95 -3.33
C ILE A 116 -4.57 -9.24 -3.68
N THR A 117 -4.11 -10.37 -3.14
CA THR A 117 -4.79 -11.65 -3.31
C THR A 117 -5.81 -11.83 -2.19
N VAL A 118 -7.04 -12.16 -2.57
CA VAL A 118 -8.16 -12.42 -1.65
C VAL A 118 -8.70 -13.84 -1.89
N PRO A 119 -9.26 -14.51 -0.87
CA PRO A 119 -9.83 -15.85 -1.02
C PRO A 119 -11.00 -15.92 -2.02
N ASP A 120 -11.84 -14.85 -2.03
CA ASP A 120 -12.99 -14.71 -2.92
C ASP A 120 -13.11 -13.28 -3.38
N VAL A 121 -12.86 -13.06 -4.67
CA VAL A 121 -12.88 -11.71 -5.28
C VAL A 121 -14.30 -11.12 -5.31
N TYR A 122 -15.35 -11.93 -5.45
CA TYR A 122 -16.72 -11.44 -5.49
C TYR A 122 -17.19 -11.00 -4.11
N ALA A 123 -16.89 -11.78 -3.08
CA ALA A 123 -17.15 -11.38 -1.69
C ALA A 123 -16.38 -10.12 -1.29
N ALA A 124 -15.10 -10.03 -1.66
CA ALA A 124 -14.28 -8.84 -1.43
C ALA A 124 -14.87 -7.61 -2.13
N CYS A 125 -15.26 -7.72 -3.41
CA CYS A 125 -15.87 -6.62 -4.15
C CYS A 125 -17.21 -6.18 -3.55
N ALA A 126 -18.06 -7.11 -3.11
CA ALA A 126 -19.31 -6.79 -2.44
C ALA A 126 -19.09 -6.02 -1.12
N ARG A 127 -18.03 -6.39 -0.37
CA ARG A 127 -17.61 -5.64 0.82
C ARG A 127 -17.11 -4.25 0.47
N PHE A 128 -16.23 -4.11 -0.53
CA PHE A 128 -15.68 -2.83 -0.96
C PHE A 128 -16.77 -1.87 -1.46
N GLU A 129 -17.77 -2.39 -2.18
CA GLU A 129 -18.92 -1.60 -2.63
C GLU A 129 -19.75 -1.05 -1.46
N LYS A 130 -20.02 -1.86 -0.43
CA LYS A 130 -20.69 -1.41 0.81
C LYS A 130 -19.91 -0.33 1.56
N LEU A 131 -18.58 -0.33 1.44
CA LEU A 131 -17.68 0.65 2.05
C LEU A 131 -17.40 1.85 1.14
N GLY A 132 -18.05 1.92 -0.04
CA GLY A 132 -17.96 3.06 -0.94
C GLY A 132 -16.66 3.16 -1.75
N ALA A 133 -15.94 2.05 -1.97
CA ALA A 133 -14.75 2.05 -2.79
C ALA A 133 -15.06 2.39 -4.26
N ASP A 134 -14.19 3.18 -4.90
CA ASP A 134 -14.29 3.55 -6.31
C ASP A 134 -13.72 2.43 -7.20
N PHE A 135 -14.59 1.81 -8.00
CA PHE A 135 -14.21 0.73 -8.90
C PHE A 135 -13.77 1.24 -10.27
N VAL A 136 -12.55 0.92 -10.67
CA VAL A 136 -12.09 1.04 -12.05
C VAL A 136 -12.63 -0.11 -12.90
N LYS A 137 -12.63 -1.33 -12.31
CA LYS A 137 -13.06 -2.55 -13.00
C LYS A 137 -13.65 -3.54 -11.99
N ARG A 138 -14.82 -4.09 -12.32
CA ARG A 138 -15.44 -5.20 -11.57
C ARG A 138 -15.00 -6.56 -12.13
N PRO A 139 -15.11 -7.65 -11.35
CA PRO A 139 -14.58 -8.97 -11.73
C PRO A 139 -15.04 -9.49 -13.09
N ASP A 140 -16.32 -9.21 -13.45
CA ASP A 140 -16.93 -9.71 -14.68
C ASP A 140 -16.80 -8.76 -15.88
N HIS A 141 -16.23 -7.58 -15.69
CA HIS A 141 -16.05 -6.62 -16.76
C HIS A 141 -14.76 -6.88 -17.55
N GLY A 142 -14.85 -6.77 -18.88
CA GLY A 142 -13.71 -6.89 -19.78
C GLY A 142 -13.15 -8.31 -19.91
N PRO A 143 -11.99 -8.46 -20.54
CA PRO A 143 -11.42 -9.75 -20.92
C PRO A 143 -10.80 -10.52 -19.75
N MET A 144 -10.27 -9.83 -18.72
CA MET A 144 -9.63 -10.47 -17.56
C MET A 144 -10.70 -10.73 -16.47
N LYS A 145 -11.41 -11.85 -16.58
CA LYS A 145 -12.41 -12.27 -15.59
C LYS A 145 -11.74 -12.61 -14.25
N GLY A 146 -12.47 -12.41 -13.16
CA GLY A 146 -11.96 -12.71 -11.81
C GLY A 146 -10.94 -11.72 -11.25
N LEU A 147 -10.67 -10.61 -11.96
CA LEU A 147 -9.83 -9.52 -11.49
C LEU A 147 -10.65 -8.24 -11.35
N ALA A 148 -10.54 -7.57 -10.22
CA ALA A 148 -11.12 -6.25 -9.99
C ALA A 148 -10.03 -5.21 -9.74
N PHE A 149 -10.33 -3.95 -10.03
CA PHE A 149 -9.48 -2.82 -9.69
C PHE A 149 -10.32 -1.77 -8.96
N VAL A 150 -9.80 -1.29 -7.85
CA VAL A 150 -10.36 -0.19 -7.07
C VAL A 150 -9.32 0.92 -6.96
N LYS A 151 -9.77 2.16 -6.78
CA LYS A 151 -8.88 3.27 -6.50
C LYS A 151 -8.78 3.52 -5.01
N ASP A 152 -7.60 3.86 -4.58
CA ASP A 152 -7.40 4.49 -3.28
C ASP A 152 -7.80 5.98 -3.32
N PRO A 153 -7.75 6.72 -2.19
CA PRO A 153 -8.12 8.14 -2.14
C PRO A 153 -7.32 9.07 -3.06
N ASP A 154 -6.10 8.69 -3.43
CA ASP A 154 -5.23 9.44 -4.35
C ASP A 154 -5.38 9.00 -5.82
N GLY A 155 -6.13 7.92 -6.08
CA GLY A 155 -6.39 7.38 -7.42
C GLY A 155 -5.41 6.30 -7.87
N TYR A 156 -4.57 5.76 -6.99
CA TYR A 156 -3.79 4.54 -7.27
C TYR A 156 -4.72 3.34 -7.37
N TRP A 157 -4.36 2.38 -8.24
CA TRP A 157 -5.16 1.17 -8.44
C TRP A 157 -4.62 0.02 -7.61
#